data_2595140dc66612af0602a2d27ec33111
#
_entry.id   2595140dc66612af0602a2d27ec33111
#
_cell.length_a   1.000
_cell.length_b   1.000
_cell.length_c   1.000
_cell.angle_alpha   90.00
_cell.angle_beta   90.00
_cell.angle_gamma   90.00
#
_symmetry.space_group_name_H-M   'P 1'
#
loop_
_entity.id
_entity.type
_entity.pdbx_description
1 polymer ?
#
loop_
_entity_poly.entity_id
_entity_poly.type
_entity_poly.pdbx_seq_one_letter_code
_entity_poly.pdbx_strand_id
1 'polypeptide(L)'
;MSDFFQNGTVTTLHNLKTRSLESLEEELHQFSKQSPMALILPCLYSELSQGALSDIIDALNDATYLAHVVIGLDRATEPEYRHALEYFSRLELQHTVLWNDGPRARSLRDSERSLGSVVLTKSFLCEKWLSMRTSVG
;
A
#
# COMPACT_ATOMS: atom_id res chain seq x y z
N MET A 1 40.40 2.60 -12.55
CA MET A 1 39.36 2.06 -13.45
C MET A 1 39.25 0.60 -13.18
N SER A 2 38.23 0.21 -12.45
CA SER A 2 37.94 -1.20 -12.20
C SER A 2 37.12 -1.72 -13.36
N ASP A 3 37.75 -2.53 -14.20
CA ASP A 3 37.03 -3.32 -15.18
C ASP A 3 36.23 -4.43 -14.45
N PHE A 4 34.94 -4.25 -14.32
CA PHE A 4 34.04 -5.30 -13.94
C PHE A 4 33.85 -6.23 -15.15
N PHE A 5 34.72 -7.21 -15.30
CA PHE A 5 34.48 -8.34 -16.19
C PHE A 5 33.40 -9.22 -15.53
N GLN A 6 32.16 -9.09 -15.95
CA GLN A 6 31.13 -10.08 -15.66
C GLN A 6 31.36 -11.29 -16.57
N ASN A 7 32.11 -12.27 -16.06
CA ASN A 7 32.17 -13.61 -16.63
C ASN A 7 30.96 -14.43 -16.17
N GLY A 8 29.78 -14.12 -16.68
CA GLY A 8 28.56 -14.85 -16.42
C GLY A 8 27.57 -14.65 -17.55
N THR A 9 26.81 -15.70 -17.85
CA THR A 9 25.65 -15.60 -18.74
C THR A 9 24.73 -14.53 -18.20
N VAL A 10 24.70 -13.35 -18.80
CA VAL A 10 23.67 -12.37 -18.52
C VAL A 10 22.37 -13.01 -18.94
N THR A 11 21.60 -13.47 -17.97
CA THR A 11 20.23 -13.93 -18.21
C THR A 11 19.47 -12.70 -18.71
N THR A 12 19.34 -12.58 -20.01
CA THR A 12 18.43 -11.62 -20.61
C THR A 12 17.08 -11.92 -20.00
N LEU A 13 16.52 -10.97 -19.23
CA LEU A 13 15.13 -11.05 -18.81
C LEU A 13 14.32 -11.15 -20.09
N HIS A 14 13.97 -12.38 -20.45
CA HIS A 14 13.09 -12.64 -21.57
C HIS A 14 11.81 -11.87 -21.30
N ASN A 15 11.29 -11.27 -22.35
CA ASN A 15 10.06 -10.50 -22.35
C ASN A 15 8.97 -11.27 -21.59
N LEU A 16 8.66 -10.84 -20.38
CA LEU A 16 7.63 -11.43 -19.53
C LEU A 16 6.21 -11.27 -20.11
N LYS A 17 6.09 -10.60 -21.26
CA LYS A 17 4.84 -10.47 -22.03
C LYS A 17 4.46 -11.74 -22.80
N THR A 18 4.59 -12.90 -22.20
CA THR A 18 4.12 -14.15 -22.82
C THR A 18 2.65 -14.43 -22.56
N ARG A 19 2.02 -13.70 -21.63
CA ARG A 19 0.59 -13.83 -21.31
C ARG A 19 -0.15 -12.53 -21.58
N SER A 20 -1.40 -12.63 -22.04
CA SER A 20 -2.26 -11.46 -22.17
C SER A 20 -2.65 -10.91 -20.79
N LEU A 21 -2.94 -9.62 -20.69
CA LEU A 21 -3.38 -9.00 -19.44
C LEU A 21 -4.65 -9.64 -18.91
N GLU A 22 -5.60 -9.98 -19.81
CA GLU A 22 -6.86 -10.62 -19.46
C GLU A 22 -6.64 -11.97 -18.76
N SER A 23 -5.68 -12.78 -19.27
CA SER A 23 -5.33 -14.07 -18.66
C SER A 23 -4.72 -13.91 -17.27
N LEU A 24 -3.93 -12.85 -17.05
CA LEU A 24 -3.33 -12.56 -15.75
C LEU A 24 -4.39 -12.06 -14.75
N GLU A 25 -5.30 -11.22 -15.19
CA GLU A 25 -6.40 -10.73 -14.36
C GLU A 25 -7.34 -11.86 -13.93
N GLU A 26 -7.67 -12.77 -14.84
CA GLU A 26 -8.49 -13.93 -14.51
C GLU A 26 -7.80 -14.83 -13.48
N GLU A 27 -6.49 -15.06 -13.60
CA GLU A 27 -5.70 -15.81 -12.63
C GLU A 27 -5.70 -15.10 -11.26
N LEU A 28 -5.55 -13.78 -11.24
CA LEU A 28 -5.63 -12.96 -10.02
C LEU A 28 -7.00 -13.04 -9.36
N HIS A 29 -8.08 -13.02 -10.14
CA HIS A 29 -9.44 -13.19 -9.64
C HIS A 29 -9.67 -14.57 -9.01
N GLN A 30 -9.12 -15.62 -9.61
CA GLN A 30 -9.20 -16.97 -9.04
C GLN A 30 -8.37 -17.08 -7.76
N PHE A 31 -7.18 -16.51 -7.75
CA PHE A 31 -6.29 -16.51 -6.59
C PHE A 31 -6.89 -15.71 -5.42
N SER A 32 -7.49 -14.56 -5.69
CA SER A 32 -8.08 -13.69 -4.68
C SER A 32 -9.24 -14.33 -3.91
N LYS A 33 -9.94 -15.31 -4.52
CA LYS A 33 -10.99 -16.08 -3.84
C LYS A 33 -10.45 -16.98 -2.73
N GLN A 34 -9.24 -17.48 -2.90
CA GLN A 34 -8.58 -18.35 -1.92
C GLN A 34 -7.71 -17.56 -0.94
N SER A 35 -7.07 -16.51 -1.43
CA SER A 35 -6.16 -15.66 -0.67
C SER A 35 -6.47 -14.19 -0.97
N PRO A 36 -7.34 -13.55 -0.15
CA PRO A 36 -7.69 -12.15 -0.35
C PRO A 36 -6.44 -11.25 -0.30
N MET A 37 -6.29 -10.39 -1.30
CA MET A 37 -5.15 -9.50 -1.45
C MET A 37 -5.51 -8.08 -0.97
N ALA A 38 -4.60 -7.47 -0.22
CA ALA A 38 -4.70 -6.06 0.15
C ALA A 38 -3.52 -5.28 -0.42
N LEU A 39 -3.81 -4.08 -0.94
CA LEU A 39 -2.81 -3.15 -1.41
C LEU A 39 -2.50 -2.12 -0.33
N ILE A 40 -1.22 -1.83 -0.12
CA ILE A 40 -0.77 -0.72 0.74
C ILE A 40 -0.28 0.41 -0.16
N LEU A 41 -0.93 1.56 -0.08
CA LEU A 41 -0.61 2.75 -0.84
C LEU A 41 -0.06 3.83 0.10
N PRO A 42 1.26 4.01 0.20
CA PRO A 42 1.83 5.16 0.90
C PRO A 42 1.59 6.43 0.08
N CYS A 43 1.14 7.49 0.73
CA CYS A 43 0.77 8.74 0.08
C CYS A 43 1.17 9.93 0.95
N LEU A 44 1.73 10.97 0.33
CA LEU A 44 1.91 12.27 0.95
C LEU A 44 0.69 13.15 0.68
N TYR A 45 0.31 13.98 1.64
CA TYR A 45 -0.81 14.91 1.42
C TYR A 45 -0.61 15.80 0.19
N SER A 46 0.62 16.25 -0.08
CA SER A 46 0.94 17.07 -1.26
C SER A 46 0.67 16.38 -2.60
N GLU A 47 0.57 15.06 -2.62
CA GLU A 47 0.29 14.29 -3.85
C GLU A 47 -1.19 14.32 -4.25
N LEU A 48 -2.10 14.68 -3.32
CA LEU A 48 -3.52 14.80 -3.61
C LEU A 48 -3.83 15.88 -4.65
N SER A 49 -2.98 16.89 -4.78
CA SER A 49 -3.09 17.94 -5.78
C SER A 49 -2.49 17.57 -7.14
N GLN A 50 -1.84 16.41 -7.24
CA GLN A 50 -1.19 15.94 -8.45
C GLN A 50 -2.11 14.98 -9.22
N GLY A 51 -2.17 15.12 -10.54
CA GLY A 51 -3.02 14.29 -11.40
C GLY A 51 -2.70 12.78 -11.32
N ALA A 52 -1.44 12.42 -11.08
CA ALA A 52 -1.00 11.02 -11.02
C ALA A 52 -1.77 10.18 -9.98
N LEU A 53 -2.13 10.76 -8.83
CA LEU A 53 -2.90 10.04 -7.82
C LEU A 53 -4.34 9.77 -8.28
N SER A 54 -4.93 10.67 -9.06
CA SER A 54 -6.25 10.45 -9.67
C SER A 54 -6.22 9.26 -10.62
N ASP A 55 -5.20 9.19 -11.47
CA ASP A 55 -5.04 8.08 -12.42
C ASP A 55 -4.84 6.74 -11.70
N ILE A 56 -4.14 6.75 -10.56
CA ILE A 56 -3.97 5.57 -9.70
C ILE A 56 -5.32 5.13 -9.10
N ILE A 57 -6.14 6.06 -8.63
CA ILE A 57 -7.47 5.74 -8.08
C ILE A 57 -8.37 5.14 -9.16
N ASP A 58 -8.36 5.70 -10.36
CA ASP A 58 -9.14 5.19 -11.47
C ASP A 58 -8.70 3.77 -11.85
N ALA A 59 -7.39 3.53 -11.93
CA ALA A 59 -6.84 2.19 -12.17
C ALA A 59 -7.16 1.19 -11.03
N LEU A 60 -7.22 1.65 -9.78
CA LEU A 60 -7.58 0.80 -8.64
C LEU A 60 -9.06 0.41 -8.65
N ASN A 61 -9.95 1.29 -9.12
CA ASN A 61 -11.37 0.96 -9.25
C ASN A 61 -11.61 -0.18 -10.26
N ASP A 62 -10.74 -0.31 -11.26
CA ASP A 62 -10.78 -1.43 -12.20
C ASP A 62 -10.22 -2.74 -11.60
N ALA A 63 -9.40 -2.65 -10.55
CA ALA A 63 -8.72 -3.80 -9.94
C ALA A 63 -9.63 -4.59 -8.98
N THR A 64 -10.70 -5.17 -9.49
CA THR A 64 -11.76 -5.83 -8.71
C THR A 64 -11.31 -7.10 -7.95
N TYR A 65 -10.10 -7.59 -8.20
CA TYR A 65 -9.46 -8.70 -7.48
C TYR A 65 -8.87 -8.30 -6.13
N LEU A 66 -8.78 -6.99 -5.83
CA LEU A 66 -8.30 -6.49 -4.54
C LEU A 66 -9.43 -6.51 -3.50
N ALA A 67 -9.16 -7.10 -2.35
CA ALA A 67 -10.12 -7.13 -1.24
C ALA A 67 -10.13 -5.85 -0.42
N HIS A 68 -8.99 -5.16 -0.32
CA HIS A 68 -8.86 -3.96 0.50
C HIS A 68 -7.67 -3.08 0.07
N VAL A 69 -7.83 -1.78 0.21
CA VAL A 69 -6.75 -0.80 0.00
C VAL A 69 -6.47 -0.07 1.31
N VAL A 70 -5.23 -0.10 1.76
CA VAL A 70 -4.78 0.61 2.96
C VAL A 70 -3.92 1.80 2.53
N ILE A 71 -4.41 3.01 2.74
CA ILE A 71 -3.73 4.25 2.36
C ILE A 71 -3.01 4.81 3.58
N GLY A 72 -1.69 4.89 3.53
CA GLY A 72 -0.88 5.48 4.58
C GLY A 72 -0.60 6.95 4.28
N LEU A 73 -1.35 7.86 4.91
CA LEU A 73 -1.19 9.29 4.70
C LEU A 73 -0.13 9.87 5.63
N ASP A 74 0.92 10.43 5.02
CA ASP A 74 2.02 11.11 5.70
C ASP A 74 1.97 12.63 5.49
N ARG A 75 2.55 13.38 6.41
CA ARG A 75 2.72 14.84 6.39
C ARG A 75 1.40 15.59 6.22
N ALA A 76 0.39 15.15 6.95
CA ALA A 76 -0.91 15.77 6.96
C ALA A 76 -1.26 16.31 8.35
N THR A 77 -1.81 17.52 8.39
CA THR A 77 -2.51 18.07 9.55
C THR A 77 -3.91 17.48 9.68
N GLU A 78 -4.60 17.72 10.79
CA GLU A 78 -5.96 17.20 10.98
C GLU A 78 -6.96 17.70 9.91
N PRO A 79 -7.00 18.97 9.50
CA PRO A 79 -7.86 19.41 8.40
C PRO A 79 -7.51 18.74 7.07
N GLU A 80 -6.23 18.58 6.80
CA GLU A 80 -5.73 17.91 5.59
C GLU A 80 -6.10 16.41 5.57
N TYR A 81 -6.07 15.76 6.72
CA TYR A 81 -6.55 14.38 6.84
C TYR A 81 -8.04 14.26 6.53
N ARG A 82 -8.87 15.20 7.00
CA ARG A 82 -10.30 15.23 6.67
C ARG A 82 -10.54 15.43 5.18
N HIS A 83 -9.79 16.32 4.56
CA HIS A 83 -9.83 16.51 3.11
C HIS A 83 -9.38 15.26 2.35
N ALA A 84 -8.36 14.58 2.85
CA ALA A 84 -7.91 13.31 2.25
C ALA A 84 -8.97 12.20 2.33
N LEU A 85 -9.71 12.09 3.45
CA LEU A 85 -10.84 11.16 3.56
C LEU A 85 -11.90 11.42 2.48
N GLU A 86 -12.23 12.69 2.25
CA GLU A 86 -13.16 13.09 1.21
C GLU A 86 -12.62 12.77 -0.20
N TYR A 87 -11.34 13.05 -0.43
CA TYR A 87 -10.68 12.74 -1.69
C TYR A 87 -10.69 11.23 -2.02
N PHE A 88 -10.35 10.38 -1.05
CA PHE A 88 -10.32 8.93 -1.22
C PHE A 88 -11.71 8.28 -1.21
N SER A 89 -12.77 9.00 -0.86
CA SER A 89 -14.15 8.49 -0.99
C SER A 89 -14.55 8.15 -2.44
N ARG A 90 -13.77 8.63 -3.42
CA ARG A 90 -13.89 8.27 -4.84
C ARG A 90 -13.46 6.83 -5.15
N LEU A 91 -12.73 6.19 -4.23
CA LEU A 91 -12.32 4.81 -4.37
C LEU A 91 -13.52 3.90 -4.02
N GLU A 92 -13.99 3.14 -5.00
CA GLU A 92 -15.15 2.24 -4.83
C GLU A 92 -14.79 0.98 -4.04
N LEU A 93 -13.53 0.59 -4.06
CA LEU A 93 -13.02 -0.54 -3.29
C LEU A 93 -13.07 -0.28 -1.77
N GLN A 94 -13.19 -1.34 -1.00
CA GLN A 94 -13.02 -1.23 0.45
C GLN A 94 -11.64 -0.67 0.79
N HIS A 95 -11.60 0.45 1.49
CA HIS A 95 -10.35 1.11 1.82
C HIS A 95 -10.32 1.66 3.24
N THR A 96 -9.12 1.89 3.73
CA THR A 96 -8.86 2.52 5.03
C THR A 96 -7.76 3.55 4.88
N VAL A 97 -7.99 4.77 5.33
CA VAL A 97 -6.97 5.81 5.37
C VAL A 97 -6.34 5.85 6.76
N LEU A 98 -5.06 5.57 6.84
CA LEU A 98 -4.27 5.66 8.07
C LEU A 98 -3.56 6.99 8.13
N TRP A 99 -3.83 7.77 9.16
CA TRP A 99 -3.14 9.02 9.39
C TRP A 99 -1.87 8.79 10.24
N ASN A 100 -0.71 8.76 9.60
CA ASN A 100 0.57 8.45 10.25
C ASN A 100 1.05 9.56 11.21
N ASP A 101 0.62 10.81 11.01
CA ASP A 101 0.91 11.92 11.91
C ASP A 101 -0.17 12.15 12.98
N GLY A 102 -1.19 11.30 12.98
CA GLY A 102 -2.29 11.39 13.92
C GLY A 102 -1.90 11.01 15.36
N PRO A 103 -2.71 11.42 16.35
CA PRO A 103 -2.41 11.20 17.77
C PRO A 103 -2.25 9.71 18.10
N ARG A 104 -3.03 8.85 17.46
CA ARG A 104 -2.97 7.40 17.66
C ARG A 104 -1.66 6.79 17.17
N ALA A 105 -1.18 7.19 16.00
CA ALA A 105 0.10 6.74 15.47
C ALA A 105 1.29 7.30 16.25
N ARG A 106 1.17 8.53 16.74
CA ARG A 106 2.19 9.14 17.61
C ARG A 106 2.30 8.40 18.94
N SER A 107 1.19 8.09 19.60
CA SER A 107 1.20 7.36 20.87
C SER A 107 1.84 5.96 20.74
N LEU A 108 1.63 5.28 19.62
CA LEU A 108 2.27 4.00 19.35
C LEU A 108 3.79 4.14 19.19
N ARG A 109 4.24 5.14 18.44
CA ARG A 109 5.68 5.45 18.27
C ARG A 109 6.36 5.81 19.59
N ASP A 110 5.69 6.57 20.44
CA ASP A 110 6.24 6.98 21.74
C ASP A 110 6.33 5.80 22.71
N SER A 111 5.35 4.90 22.68
CA SER A 111 5.39 3.65 23.48
C SER A 111 6.56 2.75 23.08
N GLU A 112 6.93 2.72 21.83
CA GLU A 112 8.04 1.90 21.33
C GLU A 112 9.41 2.51 21.58
N ARG A 113 9.55 3.82 21.55
CA ARG A 113 10.75 4.52 22.00
C ARG A 113 11.04 4.25 23.47
N SER A 114 10.01 4.06 24.28
CA SER A 114 10.11 3.70 25.69
C SER A 114 10.62 2.27 25.91
N LEU A 115 10.40 1.35 24.96
CA LEU A 115 10.79 -0.06 25.03
C LEU A 115 12.17 -0.37 24.46
N GLY A 116 12.94 0.65 24.04
CA GLY A 116 14.31 0.52 23.54
C GLY A 116 14.40 -0.11 22.17
N SER A 117 14.68 0.75 21.20
CA SER A 117 15.28 0.45 19.88
C SER A 117 14.89 -0.87 19.21
N VAL A 118 13.63 -1.03 18.85
CA VAL A 118 13.26 -1.96 17.79
C VAL A 118 12.97 -1.13 16.55
N VAL A 119 13.75 -1.34 15.50
CA VAL A 119 13.55 -0.70 14.20
C VAL A 119 12.21 -1.18 13.63
N LEU A 120 11.17 -0.37 13.80
CA LEU A 120 9.91 -0.62 13.14
C LEU A 120 10.03 -0.23 11.68
N THR A 121 10.14 -1.22 10.86
CA THR A 121 9.81 -1.08 9.45
C THR A 121 8.30 -0.84 9.30
N LYS A 122 7.89 -0.03 8.33
CA LYS A 122 6.47 0.27 8.01
C LYS A 122 5.58 -0.99 7.91
N SER A 123 6.15 -2.17 7.68
CA SER A 123 5.46 -3.46 7.63
C SER A 123 4.91 -3.93 8.99
N PHE A 124 5.56 -3.58 10.11
CA PHE A 124 5.12 -4.05 11.43
C PHE A 124 3.81 -3.41 11.90
N LEU A 125 3.56 -2.16 11.50
CA LEU A 125 2.29 -1.48 11.78
C LEU A 125 1.12 -2.15 11.04
N CYS A 126 1.36 -2.71 9.89
CA CYS A 126 0.35 -3.39 9.07
C CYS A 126 -0.02 -4.76 9.68
N GLU A 127 0.95 -5.54 10.16
CA GLU A 127 0.69 -6.86 10.78
C GLU A 127 -0.09 -6.74 12.09
N LYS A 128 0.26 -5.76 12.93
CA LYS A 128 -0.41 -5.55 14.21
C LYS A 128 -1.86 -5.06 14.03
N TRP A 129 -2.12 -4.32 12.96
CA TRP A 129 -3.46 -3.85 12.63
C TRP A 129 -4.35 -4.97 12.08
N LEU A 130 -3.80 -5.87 11.27
CA LEU A 130 -4.48 -7.07 10.79
C LEU A 130 -4.86 -8.01 11.93
N SER A 131 -3.99 -8.19 12.93
CA SER A 131 -4.26 -9.07 14.07
C SER A 131 -5.35 -8.53 15.01
N MET A 132 -5.50 -7.21 15.13
CA MET A 132 -6.58 -6.60 15.95
C MET A 132 -7.96 -6.74 15.33
N ARG A 133 -8.07 -6.92 14.01
CA ARG A 133 -9.36 -7.06 13.33
C ARG A 133 -9.94 -8.47 13.43
N THR A 134 -9.10 -9.47 13.62
CA THR A 134 -9.52 -10.88 13.79
C THR A 134 -9.97 -11.23 15.21
N SER A 135 -9.76 -10.32 16.17
CA SER A 135 -10.14 -10.52 17.60
C SER A 135 -11.50 -9.94 17.95
N VAL A 136 -12.28 -9.42 16.99
CA VAL A 136 -13.66 -8.95 17.18
C VAL A 136 -14.56 -9.81 16.30
N GLY A 137 -14.77 -11.02 16.75
CA GLY A 137 -15.75 -11.95 16.26
C GLY A 137 -16.49 -12.55 17.42
#